data_b4de731770b039b79d2b7b5a5d9d53f8
#
_entry.id   b4de731770b039b79d2b7b5a5d9d53f8
#
_cell.length_a   1.000
_cell.length_b   1.000
_cell.length_c   1.000
_cell.angle_alpha   90.00
_cell.angle_beta   90.00
_cell.angle_gamma   90.00
#
_symmetry.space_group_name_H-M   'P 1'
#
loop_
_entity.id
_entity.type
_entity.pdbx_description
1 polymer ?
#
loop_
_entity_poly.entity_id
_entity_poly.type
_entity_poly.pdbx_seq_one_letter_code
_entity_poly.pdbx_strand_id
1 'polypeptide(L)'
;MKTASTRFALSALLLFASTDVAVADRRTQVWQADIQIRTLEVTRSKSTMTARIVVFTEKDDEAREARLVILLPLGVGIDRLPPGCAATAGPSMVPALRAAVECDLGSIPDRGFREVVVSTTLPPDLMPKRFGVFTYSATPDPAPGNNYAERTIQ
;
A
#
# COMPACT_ATOMS: atom_id res chain seq x y z
N MET A 1 85.09 -50.05 -14.07
CA MET A 1 83.79 -50.23 -13.45
C MET A 1 83.16 -48.84 -13.29
N LYS A 2 82.11 -48.46 -14.09
CA LYS A 2 81.45 -47.20 -14.04
C LYS A 2 80.05 -47.41 -13.56
N THR A 3 79.75 -46.90 -12.40
CA THR A 3 78.37 -46.90 -11.84
C THR A 3 77.62 -45.73 -12.29
N ALA A 4 76.49 -45.95 -13.03
CA ALA A 4 75.58 -44.95 -13.45
C ALA A 4 74.54 -44.65 -12.37
N SER A 5 74.44 -43.40 -11.96
CA SER A 5 73.49 -42.96 -10.97
C SER A 5 72.27 -42.38 -11.69
N THR A 6 71.13 -43.03 -11.61
CA THR A 6 69.83 -42.58 -12.21
C THR A 6 69.13 -41.71 -11.22
N ARG A 7 68.96 -40.43 -11.53
CA ARG A 7 68.13 -39.48 -10.74
C ARG A 7 66.69 -39.50 -11.26
N PHE A 8 65.77 -39.96 -10.46
CA PHE A 8 64.33 -39.81 -10.70
C PHE A 8 63.92 -38.42 -10.26
N ALA A 9 63.44 -37.62 -11.21
CA ALA A 9 62.78 -36.35 -10.94
C ALA A 9 61.29 -36.61 -10.73
N LEU A 10 60.83 -36.36 -9.51
CA LEU A 10 59.42 -36.44 -9.15
C LEU A 10 58.78 -35.07 -9.43
N SER A 11 58.05 -34.96 -10.58
CA SER A 11 57.27 -33.76 -10.87
C SER A 11 55.93 -33.83 -10.12
N ALA A 12 55.80 -33.07 -9.04
CA ALA A 12 54.53 -32.88 -8.37
C ALA A 12 53.67 -31.90 -9.15
N LEU A 13 52.60 -32.41 -9.78
CA LEU A 13 51.59 -31.62 -10.44
C LEU A 13 50.57 -31.10 -9.40
N LEU A 14 50.71 -29.85 -8.99
CA LEU A 14 49.75 -29.17 -8.12
C LEU A 14 48.51 -28.76 -8.95
N LEU A 15 47.47 -29.54 -8.87
CA LEU A 15 46.13 -29.20 -9.37
C LEU A 15 45.49 -28.19 -8.39
N PHE A 16 45.54 -26.92 -8.74
CA PHE A 16 44.71 -25.91 -8.08
C PHE A 16 43.24 -26.09 -8.54
N ALA A 17 42.44 -26.73 -7.72
CA ALA A 17 40.99 -26.73 -7.88
C ALA A 17 40.50 -25.33 -7.49
N SER A 18 40.20 -24.51 -8.49
CA SER A 18 39.51 -23.25 -8.31
C SER A 18 38.06 -23.57 -7.92
N THR A 19 37.76 -23.53 -6.63
CA THR A 19 36.37 -23.51 -6.17
C THR A 19 35.81 -22.14 -6.45
N ASP A 20 35.14 -21.98 -7.59
CA ASP A 20 34.23 -20.85 -7.82
C ASP A 20 33.12 -20.91 -6.77
N VAL A 21 33.32 -20.18 -5.69
CA VAL A 21 32.25 -19.88 -4.74
C VAL A 21 31.31 -18.93 -5.48
N ALA A 22 30.28 -19.48 -6.10
CA ALA A 22 29.17 -18.70 -6.59
C ALA A 22 28.55 -17.98 -5.39
N VAL A 23 28.94 -16.74 -5.18
CA VAL A 23 28.25 -15.82 -4.26
C VAL A 23 26.87 -15.63 -4.88
N ALA A 24 25.91 -16.44 -4.42
CA ALA A 24 24.50 -16.22 -4.74
C ALA A 24 24.18 -14.81 -4.24
N ASP A 25 24.08 -13.88 -5.18
CA ASP A 25 23.59 -12.53 -4.94
C ASP A 25 22.16 -12.68 -4.39
N ARG A 26 22.05 -12.78 -3.06
CA ARG A 26 20.77 -12.69 -2.36
C ARG A 26 20.32 -11.25 -2.46
N ARG A 27 19.84 -10.87 -3.64
CA ARG A 27 19.01 -9.69 -3.73
C ARG A 27 17.86 -9.94 -2.77
N THR A 28 17.89 -9.25 -1.67
CA THR A 28 16.74 -9.17 -0.78
C THR A 28 15.60 -8.66 -1.62
N GLN A 29 14.69 -9.56 -2.00
CA GLN A 29 13.50 -9.19 -2.75
C GLN A 29 12.71 -8.24 -1.85
N VAL A 30 12.75 -6.96 -2.18
CA VAL A 30 11.99 -5.95 -1.44
C VAL A 30 10.55 -6.08 -1.92
N TRP A 31 9.70 -6.57 -1.04
CA TRP A 31 8.26 -6.65 -1.26
C TRP A 31 7.71 -5.22 -1.35
N GLN A 32 7.05 -4.90 -2.45
CA GLN A 32 6.45 -3.60 -2.70
C GLN A 32 5.08 -3.78 -3.33
N ALA A 33 4.12 -2.96 -2.91
CA ALA A 33 2.78 -2.96 -3.48
C ALA A 33 2.35 -1.51 -3.74
N ASP A 34 2.13 -1.17 -4.99
CA ASP A 34 1.58 0.12 -5.40
C ASP A 34 0.07 0.11 -5.12
N ILE A 35 -0.30 0.60 -3.93
CA ILE A 35 -1.70 0.71 -3.50
C ILE A 35 -2.21 2.13 -3.79
N GLN A 36 -3.36 2.26 -4.44
CA GLN A 36 -3.86 3.55 -4.89
C GLN A 36 -5.37 3.72 -4.74
N ILE A 37 -5.82 4.97 -4.70
CA ILE A 37 -7.23 5.32 -4.85
C ILE A 37 -7.56 5.40 -6.34
N ARG A 38 -8.13 4.33 -6.88
CA ARG A 38 -8.48 4.25 -8.30
C ARG A 38 -9.75 5.03 -8.63
N THR A 39 -10.72 5.02 -7.72
CA THR A 39 -12.00 5.69 -7.91
C THR A 39 -12.42 6.39 -6.62
N LEU A 40 -12.84 7.62 -6.75
CA LEU A 40 -13.56 8.37 -5.73
C LEU A 40 -14.75 9.09 -6.40
N GLU A 41 -15.92 8.50 -6.28
CA GLU A 41 -17.19 9.05 -6.77
C GLU A 41 -18.00 9.54 -5.57
N VAL A 42 -18.40 10.80 -5.61
CA VAL A 42 -19.22 11.39 -4.56
C VAL A 42 -20.50 11.92 -5.20
N THR A 43 -21.63 11.40 -4.76
CA THR A 43 -22.95 11.83 -5.21
C THR A 43 -23.71 12.44 -4.05
N ARG A 44 -24.47 13.51 -4.33
CA ARG A 44 -25.34 14.17 -3.36
C ARG A 44 -26.79 14.08 -3.80
N SER A 45 -27.68 13.75 -2.89
CA SER A 45 -29.12 13.76 -3.08
C SER A 45 -29.78 14.42 -1.87
N LYS A 46 -30.26 15.65 -2.03
CA LYS A 46 -30.87 16.45 -0.96
C LYS A 46 -29.92 16.53 0.27
N SER A 47 -30.27 15.84 1.34
CA SER A 47 -29.53 15.80 2.60
C SER A 47 -28.61 14.60 2.74
N THR A 48 -28.49 13.76 1.72
CA THR A 48 -27.63 12.56 1.77
C THR A 48 -26.47 12.68 0.79
N MET A 49 -25.30 12.29 1.24
CA MET A 49 -24.12 12.09 0.40
C MET A 49 -23.78 10.61 0.39
N THR A 50 -23.44 10.08 -0.77
CA THR A 50 -22.89 8.74 -0.92
C THR A 50 -21.55 8.85 -1.61
N ALA A 51 -20.53 8.24 -1.02
CA ALA A 51 -19.20 8.12 -1.60
C ALA A 51 -18.88 6.65 -1.90
N ARG A 52 -18.47 6.39 -3.14
CA ARG A 52 -17.97 5.11 -3.61
C ARG A 52 -16.47 5.24 -3.81
N ILE A 53 -15.72 4.41 -3.10
CA ILE A 53 -14.25 4.44 -3.08
C ILE A 53 -13.75 3.08 -3.52
N VAL A 54 -12.85 3.05 -4.52
CA VAL A 54 -12.19 1.83 -4.95
C VAL A 54 -10.70 1.98 -4.68
N VAL A 55 -10.18 1.12 -3.80
CA VAL A 55 -8.76 0.94 -3.53
C VAL A 55 -8.27 -0.21 -4.40
N PHE A 56 -7.17 -0.01 -5.10
CA PHE A 56 -6.61 -0.95 -6.06
C PHE A 56 -5.11 -1.13 -5.83
N THR A 57 -4.61 -2.33 -6.08
CA THR A 57 -3.17 -2.63 -6.09
C THR A 57 -2.74 -2.83 -7.54
N GLU A 58 -1.82 -2.01 -8.03
CA GLU A 58 -1.40 -1.99 -9.44
C GLU A 58 -0.28 -2.95 -9.57
N LYS A 59 0.20 -3.76 -9.49
CA LYS A 59 1.32 -4.70 -9.71
C LYS A 59 2.30 -4.85 -8.54
N ASP A 60 3.09 -5.84 -8.76
CA ASP A 60 4.24 -6.34 -8.03
C ASP A 60 3.87 -7.30 -6.88
N ASP A 61 3.37 -6.84 -5.75
CA ASP A 61 3.09 -7.69 -4.60
C ASP A 61 1.71 -7.42 -3.97
N GLU A 62 1.35 -8.26 -3.04
CA GLU A 62 0.16 -8.11 -2.22
C GLU A 62 0.30 -6.92 -1.26
N ALA A 63 -0.68 -6.02 -1.23
CA ALA A 63 -0.80 -5.01 -0.20
C ALA A 63 -1.36 -5.63 1.08
N ARG A 64 -0.49 -5.91 2.04
CA ARG A 64 -0.87 -6.54 3.32
C ARG A 64 -1.38 -5.50 4.30
N GLU A 65 -2.37 -5.89 5.10
CA GLU A 65 -2.96 -5.01 6.12
C GLU A 65 -3.38 -3.65 5.54
N ALA A 66 -3.97 -3.69 4.35
CA ALA A 66 -4.41 -2.48 3.67
C ALA A 66 -5.49 -1.76 4.48
N ARG A 67 -5.37 -0.45 4.57
CA ARG A 67 -6.28 0.43 5.30
C ARG A 67 -6.75 1.56 4.38
N LEU A 68 -7.99 1.98 4.59
CA LEU A 68 -8.56 3.17 3.98
C LEU A 68 -8.98 4.13 5.07
N VAL A 69 -8.53 5.37 4.99
CA VAL A 69 -8.98 6.45 5.88
C VAL A 69 -9.84 7.42 5.09
N ILE A 70 -11.02 7.68 5.61
CA ILE A 70 -12.01 8.58 5.03
C ILE A 70 -12.06 9.83 5.91
N LEU A 71 -11.79 10.97 5.31
CA LEU A 71 -11.76 12.27 5.96
C LEU A 71 -13.05 13.02 5.63
N LEU A 72 -13.88 13.22 6.65
CA LEU A 72 -15.16 13.89 6.52
C LEU A 72 -15.07 15.38 6.83
N PRO A 73 -15.86 16.24 6.16
CA PRO A 73 -15.99 17.62 6.53
C PRO A 73 -16.52 17.79 7.96
N LEU A 74 -16.17 18.90 8.59
CA LEU A 74 -16.73 19.25 9.89
C LEU A 74 -18.26 19.29 9.87
N GLY A 75 -18.87 18.69 10.87
CA GLY A 75 -20.32 18.63 11.04
C GLY A 75 -21.01 17.53 10.22
N VAL A 76 -20.25 16.73 9.46
CA VAL A 76 -20.76 15.53 8.78
C VAL A 76 -20.47 14.33 9.63
N GLY A 77 -21.52 13.59 10.00
CA GLY A 77 -21.44 12.30 10.64
C GLY A 77 -21.68 11.18 9.64
N ILE A 78 -21.28 9.97 9.97
CA ILE A 78 -21.66 8.77 9.20
C ILE A 78 -22.86 8.13 9.88
N ASP A 79 -23.95 7.96 9.15
CA ASP A 79 -25.16 7.36 9.67
C ASP A 79 -24.98 5.86 9.96
N ARG A 80 -24.20 5.22 9.08
CA ARG A 80 -23.88 3.80 9.21
C ARG A 80 -22.47 3.53 8.69
N LEU A 81 -21.66 2.95 9.56
CA LEU A 81 -20.32 2.48 9.17
C LEU A 81 -20.42 1.21 8.33
N PRO A 82 -19.67 1.13 7.22
CA PRO A 82 -19.51 -0.12 6.47
C PRO A 82 -18.86 -1.21 7.35
N PRO A 83 -19.05 -2.49 7.02
CA PRO A 83 -18.32 -3.57 7.69
C PRO A 83 -16.80 -3.34 7.64
N GLY A 84 -16.11 -3.63 8.73
CA GLY A 84 -14.66 -3.43 8.84
C GLY A 84 -14.21 -1.99 9.06
N CYS A 85 -15.15 -1.03 9.16
CA CYS A 85 -14.83 0.38 9.38
C CYS A 85 -15.17 0.79 10.82
N ALA A 86 -14.37 1.67 11.39
CA ALA A 86 -14.56 2.27 12.70
C ALA A 86 -14.30 3.79 12.66
N ALA A 87 -15.05 4.54 13.46
CA ALA A 87 -14.75 5.94 13.66
C ALA A 87 -13.44 6.08 14.43
N THR A 88 -12.57 6.97 13.96
CA THR A 88 -11.30 7.27 14.59
C THR A 88 -11.12 8.78 14.76
N ALA A 89 -10.25 9.19 15.68
CA ALA A 89 -9.85 10.58 15.75
C ALA A 89 -9.03 10.90 14.49
N GLY A 90 -9.56 11.75 13.64
CA GLY A 90 -8.85 12.17 12.43
C GLY A 90 -7.48 12.76 12.76
N PRO A 91 -6.51 12.69 11.86
CA PRO A 91 -5.22 13.28 12.05
C PRO A 91 -5.41 14.78 12.33
N SER A 92 -4.87 15.25 13.45
CA SER A 92 -5.01 16.63 13.93
C SER A 92 -4.36 17.69 13.02
N MET A 93 -3.73 17.27 11.95
CA MET A 93 -3.00 18.11 11.01
C MET A 93 -3.87 18.92 10.03
N VAL A 94 -5.14 18.56 9.88
CA VAL A 94 -6.06 19.28 8.98
C VAL A 94 -7.24 19.82 9.81
N PRO A 95 -7.20 21.07 10.27
CA PRO A 95 -8.23 21.63 11.16
C PRO A 95 -9.66 21.58 10.61
N ALA A 96 -9.81 21.50 9.29
CA ALA A 96 -11.11 21.44 8.60
C ALA A 96 -11.68 20.00 8.50
N LEU A 97 -10.90 18.97 8.82
CA LEU A 97 -11.28 17.56 8.70
C LEU A 97 -11.10 16.89 10.07
N ARG A 98 -12.15 16.90 10.88
CA ARG A 98 -12.07 16.40 12.28
C ARG A 98 -12.66 15.01 12.50
N ALA A 99 -13.46 14.52 11.57
CA ALA A 99 -13.98 13.17 11.65
C ALA A 99 -13.24 12.29 10.66
N ALA A 100 -12.72 11.20 11.12
CA ALA A 100 -12.14 10.18 10.27
C ALA A 100 -12.83 8.85 10.50
N VAL A 101 -12.90 8.06 9.45
CA VAL A 101 -13.28 6.66 9.51
C VAL A 101 -12.13 5.86 8.95
N GLU A 102 -11.70 4.87 9.68
CA GLU A 102 -10.69 3.93 9.23
C GLU A 102 -11.35 2.58 8.93
N CYS A 103 -11.06 2.05 7.76
CA CYS A 103 -11.56 0.78 7.28
C CYS A 103 -10.41 -0.21 7.13
N ASP A 104 -10.58 -1.38 7.72
CA ASP A 104 -9.71 -2.54 7.47
C ASP A 104 -10.12 -3.19 6.16
N LEU A 105 -9.24 -3.17 5.19
CA LEU A 105 -9.45 -3.77 3.88
C LEU A 105 -8.87 -5.19 3.78
N GLY A 106 -8.12 -5.61 4.82
CA GLY A 106 -7.36 -6.85 4.81
C GLY A 106 -6.23 -6.81 3.79
N SER A 107 -5.87 -7.95 3.26
CA SER A 107 -4.91 -8.04 2.16
C SER A 107 -5.58 -7.82 0.81
N ILE A 108 -4.93 -7.05 -0.06
CA ILE A 108 -5.34 -6.85 -1.45
C ILE A 108 -4.28 -7.50 -2.34
N PRO A 109 -4.61 -8.57 -3.08
CA PRO A 109 -3.66 -9.25 -3.94
C PRO A 109 -3.21 -8.35 -5.11
N ASP A 110 -2.14 -8.75 -5.79
CA ASP A 110 -1.71 -8.10 -7.04
C ASP A 110 -2.90 -7.93 -8.00
N ARG A 111 -3.04 -6.73 -8.54
CA ARG A 111 -4.15 -6.31 -9.41
C ARG A 111 -5.55 -6.52 -8.81
N GLY A 112 -5.61 -6.69 -7.51
CA GLY A 112 -6.84 -6.80 -6.76
C GLY A 112 -7.43 -5.45 -6.39
N PHE A 113 -8.67 -5.45 -5.90
CA PHE A 113 -9.31 -4.24 -5.41
C PHE A 113 -10.20 -4.52 -4.21
N ARG A 114 -10.52 -3.43 -3.49
CA ARG A 114 -11.57 -3.36 -2.48
C ARG A 114 -12.45 -2.16 -2.74
N GLU A 115 -13.74 -2.34 -2.55
CA GLU A 115 -14.71 -1.26 -2.67
C GLU A 115 -15.32 -0.96 -1.32
N VAL A 116 -15.40 0.33 -0.99
CA VAL A 116 -16.06 0.84 0.21
C VAL A 116 -17.08 1.88 -0.21
N VAL A 117 -18.32 1.72 0.28
CA VAL A 117 -19.40 2.68 0.06
C VAL A 117 -19.82 3.24 1.40
N VAL A 118 -19.79 4.55 1.56
CA VAL A 118 -20.27 5.26 2.75
C VAL A 118 -21.42 6.18 2.40
N SER A 119 -22.40 6.23 3.29
CA SER A 119 -23.51 7.18 3.19
C SER A 119 -23.57 8.03 4.45
N THR A 120 -23.78 9.32 4.28
CA THR A 120 -23.82 10.28 5.38
C THR A 120 -24.99 11.24 5.19
N THR A 121 -25.52 11.73 6.31
CA THR A 121 -26.47 12.84 6.29
C THR A 121 -25.70 14.16 6.32
N LEU A 122 -26.04 15.05 5.39
CA LEU A 122 -25.46 16.38 5.28
C LEU A 122 -26.33 17.41 6.00
N PRO A 123 -25.75 18.32 6.78
CA PRO A 123 -26.45 19.47 7.30
C PRO A 123 -27.03 20.33 6.14
N PRO A 124 -28.24 20.92 6.30
CA PRO A 124 -28.88 21.69 5.24
C PRO A 124 -28.06 22.91 4.80
N ASP A 125 -27.31 23.50 5.69
CA ASP A 125 -26.50 24.69 5.47
C ASP A 125 -25.05 24.35 5.12
N LEU A 126 -24.80 23.13 4.64
CA LEU A 126 -23.45 22.71 4.29
C LEU A 126 -22.94 23.51 3.12
N MET A 127 -21.99 24.39 3.37
CA MET A 127 -21.20 25.04 2.31
C MET A 127 -20.37 24.00 1.56
N PRO A 128 -19.93 24.28 0.31
CA PRO A 128 -19.01 23.39 -0.40
C PRO A 128 -17.84 22.99 0.47
N LYS A 129 -17.66 21.72 0.71
CA LYS A 129 -16.60 21.17 1.58
C LYS A 129 -15.86 20.05 0.88
N ARG A 130 -14.66 19.82 1.35
CA ARG A 130 -13.80 18.77 0.82
C ARG A 130 -14.08 17.45 1.51
N PHE A 131 -14.13 16.40 0.73
CA PHE A 131 -14.15 15.01 1.14
C PHE A 131 -12.87 14.36 0.66
N GLY A 132 -12.08 13.84 1.59
CA GLY A 132 -10.78 13.26 1.28
C GLY A 132 -10.73 11.79 1.67
N VAL A 133 -9.91 11.04 0.96
CA VAL A 133 -9.60 9.65 1.29
C VAL A 133 -8.12 9.40 1.07
N PHE A 134 -7.53 8.57 1.92
CA PHE A 134 -6.20 8.04 1.65
C PHE A 134 -6.11 6.57 2.05
N THR A 135 -5.20 5.85 1.40
CA THR A 135 -4.95 4.43 1.66
C THR A 135 -3.49 4.18 1.98
N TYR A 136 -3.23 3.14 2.75
CA TYR A 136 -1.87 2.69 3.07
C TYR A 136 -1.89 1.17 3.38
N SER A 137 -0.72 0.55 3.40
CA SER A 137 -0.56 -0.86 3.75
C SER A 137 0.72 -1.08 4.54
N ALA A 138 0.87 -2.27 5.14
CA ALA A 138 2.12 -2.69 5.75
C ALA A 138 3.20 -3.01 4.71
N THR A 139 2.82 -3.30 3.45
CA THR A 139 3.75 -3.47 2.35
C THR A 139 4.21 -2.09 1.87
N PRO A 140 5.53 -1.83 1.76
CA PRO A 140 6.05 -0.56 1.26
C PRO A 140 5.50 -0.20 -0.12
N ASP A 141 5.10 1.06 -0.29
CA ASP A 141 4.54 1.58 -1.52
C ASP A 141 5.60 2.42 -2.27
N PRO A 142 5.94 2.05 -3.51
CA PRO A 142 6.91 2.79 -4.31
C PRO A 142 6.37 4.12 -4.87
N ALA A 143 5.04 4.32 -4.88
CA ALA A 143 4.38 5.47 -5.47
C ALA A 143 3.33 6.15 -4.54
N PRO A 144 3.67 6.53 -3.30
CA PRO A 144 2.69 6.98 -2.30
C PRO A 144 1.90 8.24 -2.68
N GLY A 145 2.25 8.91 -3.77
CA GLY A 145 1.54 10.09 -4.28
C GLY A 145 0.14 9.79 -4.84
N ASN A 146 -0.16 8.55 -5.22
CA ASN A 146 -1.45 8.12 -5.76
C ASN A 146 -2.40 7.54 -4.68
N ASN A 147 -1.96 7.51 -3.43
CA ASN A 147 -2.71 6.98 -2.30
C ASN A 147 -3.79 7.93 -1.77
N TYR A 148 -3.84 9.15 -2.27
CA TYR A 148 -4.77 10.18 -1.82
C TYR A 148 -5.69 10.64 -2.96
N ALA A 149 -6.94 10.85 -2.64
CA ALA A 149 -7.90 11.51 -3.53
C ALA A 149 -8.84 12.44 -2.75
N GLU A 150 -9.30 13.49 -3.41
CA GLU A 150 -10.19 14.49 -2.82
C GLU A 150 -11.29 14.89 -3.80
N ARG A 151 -12.47 15.20 -3.27
CA ARG A 151 -13.60 15.79 -4.03
C ARG A 151 -14.23 16.91 -3.23
N THR A 152 -14.68 17.95 -3.93
CA THR A 152 -15.51 19.00 -3.34
C THR A 152 -16.97 18.58 -3.45
N ILE A 153 -17.68 18.63 -2.32
CA ILE A 153 -19.13 18.42 -2.25
C ILE A 153 -19.78 19.76 -2.54
N GLN A 154 -20.57 19.82 -3.60
CA GLN A 154 -21.34 20.99 -4.00
C GLN A 154 -22.81 20.83 -3.64
#